data_623d252998aa51920a66a853af608ccc
#
_entry.id   623d252998aa51920a66a853af608ccc
#
_cell.length_a   1.000
_cell.length_b   1.000
_cell.length_c   1.000
_cell.angle_alpha   90.00
_cell.angle_beta   90.00
_cell.angle_gamma   90.00
#
_symmetry.space_group_name_H-M   'P 1'
#
loop_
_entity.id
_entity.type
_entity.pdbx_description
1 polymer ?
#
loop_
_entity_poly.entity_id
_entity_poly.type
_entity_poly.pdbx_seq_one_letter_code
_entity_poly.pdbx_strand_id
1 'polypeptide(L)'
;VFAVYKKDKWAFSGNFAVTGGGGKATFNEGLGSFESLVSVVPGMLVAAGNEMVDKGVLPINIFNGTNKYSVDSYMRGKQMIFGLQLGATYRITDYLSAFAGVRMNYVSNGYEGHIRNIEANIGGGEMVNVNKYFSDYAKQARTAADAYLAANDLANYAKYDAIAKEATKVAGLTADKELDCDQTGWGVTPILGLDFKMNKWNIGVKYEFNTKLNVENKTRIDNTGLFANGVNTPHDIPALLTVGVSYEILPVLRASVGYHHFFDTNARMADAKDPVTGQTMGKQHFIKQG
;
A
#
# COMPACT_ATOMS: atom_id res chain seq x y z
N VAL A 1 -13.87 -5.35 -24.36
CA VAL A 1 -14.25 -5.26 -25.78
C VAL A 1 -13.14 -5.89 -26.61
N PHE A 2 -13.49 -6.67 -27.61
CA PHE A 2 -12.53 -7.40 -28.46
C PHE A 2 -12.99 -7.32 -29.92
N ALA A 3 -12.05 -7.07 -30.84
CA ALA A 3 -12.29 -7.02 -32.26
C ALA A 3 -11.18 -7.73 -33.02
N VAL A 4 -11.54 -8.43 -34.11
CA VAL A 4 -10.59 -9.08 -35.03
C VAL A 4 -10.99 -8.82 -36.46
N TYR A 5 -10.03 -8.40 -37.26
CA TYR A 5 -10.15 -8.32 -38.72
C TYR A 5 -9.18 -9.32 -39.37
N LYS A 6 -9.68 -10.18 -40.25
CA LYS A 6 -8.88 -11.18 -40.94
C LYS A 6 -8.81 -10.87 -42.44
N LYS A 7 -7.61 -10.98 -42.97
CA LYS A 7 -7.36 -10.86 -44.42
C LYS A 7 -6.22 -11.83 -44.82
N ASP A 8 -6.53 -12.77 -45.65
CA ASP A 8 -5.58 -13.83 -46.13
C ASP A 8 -4.88 -14.58 -44.98
N LYS A 9 -3.56 -14.45 -44.86
CA LYS A 9 -2.76 -15.03 -43.81
C LYS A 9 -2.65 -14.16 -42.55
N TRP A 10 -3.23 -12.94 -42.58
CA TRP A 10 -3.16 -11.98 -41.49
C TRP A 10 -4.44 -11.93 -40.68
N ALA A 11 -4.30 -11.73 -39.37
CA ALA A 11 -5.40 -11.32 -38.49
C ALA A 11 -4.91 -10.17 -37.60
N PHE A 12 -5.63 -9.07 -37.61
CA PHE A 12 -5.39 -7.91 -36.75
C PHE A 12 -6.39 -7.95 -35.61
N SER A 13 -5.92 -7.75 -34.39
CA SER A 13 -6.77 -7.80 -33.21
C SER A 13 -6.60 -6.57 -32.33
N GLY A 14 -7.70 -6.15 -31.72
CA GLY A 14 -7.75 -5.10 -30.71
C GLY A 14 -8.56 -5.57 -29.52
N ASN A 15 -8.08 -5.26 -28.32
CA ASN A 15 -8.73 -5.61 -27.05
C ASN A 15 -8.61 -4.46 -26.07
N PHE A 16 -9.71 -4.14 -25.39
CA PHE A 16 -9.72 -3.24 -24.24
C PHE A 16 -10.34 -3.97 -23.05
N ALA A 17 -9.61 -4.01 -21.93
CA ALA A 17 -10.04 -4.67 -20.70
C ALA A 17 -9.42 -4.02 -19.46
N VAL A 18 -10.00 -4.30 -18.30
CA VAL A 18 -9.30 -4.15 -17.03
C VAL A 18 -8.35 -5.33 -16.90
N THR A 19 -7.05 -5.08 -16.91
CA THR A 19 -6.00 -6.11 -16.95
C THR A 19 -5.40 -6.41 -15.58
N GLY A 20 -5.72 -5.59 -14.57
CA GLY A 20 -5.24 -5.79 -13.21
C GLY A 20 -5.91 -4.83 -12.24
N GLY A 21 -5.58 -5.02 -10.95
CA GLY A 21 -6.15 -4.29 -9.84
C GLY A 21 -7.31 -5.02 -9.17
N GLY A 22 -7.51 -4.75 -7.88
CA GLY A 22 -8.54 -5.37 -7.04
C GLY A 22 -9.91 -4.71 -7.10
N GLY A 23 -10.11 -3.69 -7.96
CA GLY A 23 -11.33 -2.91 -7.98
C GLY A 23 -11.37 -1.85 -6.88
N LYS A 24 -12.51 -1.72 -6.21
CA LYS A 24 -12.74 -0.79 -5.10
C LYS A 24 -13.15 -1.55 -3.84
N ALA A 25 -12.48 -1.27 -2.74
CA ALA A 25 -12.85 -1.76 -1.41
C ALA A 25 -13.06 -0.58 -0.45
N THR A 26 -14.02 -0.72 0.46
CA THR A 26 -14.31 0.29 1.49
C THR A 26 -14.43 -0.42 2.84
N PHE A 27 -13.74 0.11 3.83
CA PHE A 27 -13.69 -0.38 5.21
C PHE A 27 -14.14 0.75 6.12
N ASN A 28 -15.40 0.71 6.54
CA ASN A 28 -16.02 1.80 7.31
C ASN A 28 -15.45 1.93 8.72
N GLU A 29 -14.94 0.83 9.27
CA GLU A 29 -14.25 0.77 10.57
C GLU A 29 -12.72 0.74 10.41
N GLY A 30 -12.21 1.13 9.22
CA GLY A 30 -10.79 1.07 8.90
C GLY A 30 -10.26 -0.33 8.66
N LEU A 31 -8.94 -0.46 8.63
CA LEU A 31 -8.24 -1.74 8.47
C LEU A 31 -7.88 -2.31 9.84
N GLY A 32 -7.84 -3.65 9.98
CA GLY A 32 -7.35 -4.30 11.19
C GLY A 32 -5.91 -3.89 11.59
N SER A 33 -5.09 -3.46 10.62
CA SER A 33 -3.78 -2.87 10.88
C SER A 33 -3.86 -1.52 11.59
N PHE A 34 -4.90 -0.70 11.31
CA PHE A 34 -5.13 0.57 12.01
C PHE A 34 -5.51 0.33 13.46
N GLU A 35 -6.43 -0.60 13.69
CA GLU A 35 -6.80 -1.06 15.03
C GLU A 35 -5.59 -1.56 15.80
N SER A 36 -4.75 -2.40 15.17
CA SER A 36 -3.53 -2.93 15.78
C SER A 36 -2.54 -1.83 16.19
N LEU A 37 -2.41 -0.76 15.39
CA LEU A 37 -1.57 0.39 15.73
C LEU A 37 -2.09 1.15 16.96
N VAL A 38 -3.40 1.29 17.11
CA VAL A 38 -4.00 2.04 18.22
C VAL A 38 -4.10 1.19 19.48
N SER A 39 -4.32 -0.11 19.36
CA SER A 39 -4.45 -1.03 20.49
C SER A 39 -3.26 -1.06 21.45
N VAL A 40 -2.06 -0.67 20.96
CA VAL A 40 -0.85 -0.61 21.81
C VAL A 40 -0.76 0.67 22.63
N VAL A 41 -1.58 1.69 22.35
CA VAL A 41 -1.52 3.01 23.03
C VAL A 41 -1.66 2.89 24.54
N PRO A 42 -2.64 2.16 25.12
CA PRO A 42 -2.73 2.01 26.58
C PRO A 42 -1.45 1.45 27.21
N GLY A 43 -0.91 0.38 26.62
CA GLY A 43 0.34 -0.23 27.11
C GLY A 43 1.55 0.70 26.98
N MET A 44 1.63 1.45 25.89
CA MET A 44 2.67 2.45 25.64
C MET A 44 2.62 3.57 26.72
N LEU A 45 1.43 4.06 27.09
CA LEU A 45 1.27 5.08 28.12
C LEU A 45 1.72 4.56 29.49
N VAL A 46 1.33 3.35 29.86
CA VAL A 46 1.77 2.72 31.14
C VAL A 46 3.28 2.55 31.15
N ALA A 47 3.88 2.07 30.06
CA ALA A 47 5.33 1.89 29.96
C ALA A 47 6.09 3.23 30.05
N ALA A 48 5.62 4.27 29.35
CA ALA A 48 6.20 5.60 29.46
C ALA A 48 6.11 6.17 30.89
N GLY A 49 5.00 5.94 31.59
CA GLY A 49 4.84 6.33 32.98
C GLY A 49 5.82 5.63 33.92
N ASN A 50 6.05 4.33 33.73
CA ASN A 50 7.05 3.57 34.50
C ASN A 50 8.46 4.14 34.27
N GLU A 51 8.84 4.39 33.03
CA GLU A 51 10.13 4.99 32.69
C GLU A 51 10.33 6.36 33.36
N MET A 52 9.28 7.19 33.40
CA MET A 52 9.35 8.49 34.08
C MET A 52 9.49 8.35 35.60
N VAL A 53 8.90 7.33 36.22
CA VAL A 53 9.09 7.03 37.65
C VAL A 53 10.52 6.55 37.91
N ASP A 54 11.03 5.62 37.10
CA ASP A 54 12.40 5.09 37.24
C ASP A 54 13.48 6.18 37.10
N LYS A 55 13.21 7.18 36.25
CA LYS A 55 14.06 8.37 36.07
C LYS A 55 13.88 9.44 37.17
N GLY A 56 13.00 9.21 38.13
CA GLY A 56 12.71 10.18 39.20
C GLY A 56 11.95 11.43 38.72
N VAL A 57 11.38 11.39 37.50
CA VAL A 57 10.61 12.50 36.92
C VAL A 57 9.21 12.55 37.53
N LEU A 58 8.56 11.42 37.71
CA LEU A 58 7.27 11.30 38.39
C LEU A 58 7.43 10.53 39.70
N PRO A 59 6.69 10.88 40.76
CA PRO A 59 6.72 10.14 42.03
C PRO A 59 5.97 8.80 41.94
N ILE A 60 4.97 8.71 41.06
CA ILE A 60 4.16 7.52 40.81
C ILE A 60 3.78 7.48 39.32
N ASN A 61 3.46 6.30 38.81
CA ASN A 61 2.94 6.18 37.46
C ASN A 61 1.43 6.54 37.42
N ILE A 62 1.13 7.74 36.95
CA ILE A 62 -0.23 8.27 36.85
C ILE A 62 -1.04 7.62 35.71
N PHE A 63 -0.41 6.82 34.84
CA PHE A 63 -1.04 6.11 33.72
C PHE A 63 -1.44 4.67 34.07
N ASN A 64 -1.16 4.20 35.31
CA ASN A 64 -1.60 2.90 35.75
C ASN A 64 -3.13 2.80 35.70
N GLY A 65 -3.63 1.65 35.16
CA GLY A 65 -5.07 1.46 34.93
C GLY A 65 -5.55 1.89 33.55
N THR A 66 -4.70 2.50 32.72
CA THR A 66 -5.01 2.74 31.29
C THR A 66 -5.03 1.40 30.57
N ASN A 67 -6.21 0.95 30.10
CA ASN A 67 -6.41 -0.38 29.51
C ASN A 67 -7.50 -0.40 28.43
N LYS A 68 -8.13 0.73 28.13
CA LYS A 68 -9.15 0.87 27.09
C LYS A 68 -8.72 1.90 26.08
N TYR A 69 -9.15 1.71 24.83
CA TYR A 69 -8.98 2.68 23.76
C TYR A 69 -10.22 2.69 22.86
N SER A 70 -10.37 3.77 22.10
CA SER A 70 -11.26 3.88 20.96
C SER A 70 -10.60 4.67 19.84
N VAL A 71 -11.06 4.46 18.62
CA VAL A 71 -10.54 5.14 17.44
C VAL A 71 -11.63 5.28 16.39
N ASP A 72 -11.67 6.42 15.71
CA ASP A 72 -12.42 6.61 14.47
C ASP A 72 -11.48 6.34 13.30
N SER A 73 -11.75 5.28 12.55
CA SER A 73 -10.93 4.91 11.41
C SER A 73 -11.75 4.52 10.19
N TYR A 74 -11.20 4.84 9.03
CA TYR A 74 -11.81 4.60 7.73
C TYR A 74 -10.74 4.34 6.69
N MET A 75 -11.02 3.45 5.73
CA MET A 75 -10.17 3.26 4.57
C MET A 75 -10.99 2.93 3.33
N ARG A 76 -10.67 3.60 2.24
CA ARG A 76 -11.15 3.28 0.89
C ARG A 76 -9.97 3.16 -0.05
N GLY A 77 -9.85 2.00 -0.69
CA GLY A 77 -8.86 1.74 -1.73
C GLY A 77 -9.51 1.48 -3.07
N LYS A 78 -8.93 1.98 -4.13
CA LYS A 78 -9.28 1.68 -5.51
C LYS A 78 -8.00 1.40 -6.27
N GLN A 79 -7.96 0.28 -6.99
CA GLN A 79 -6.85 -0.06 -7.87
C GLN A 79 -7.41 -0.61 -9.18
N MET A 80 -7.06 0.02 -10.30
CA MET A 80 -7.49 -0.40 -11.63
C MET A 80 -6.35 -0.19 -12.62
N ILE A 81 -6.10 -1.21 -13.45
CA ILE A 81 -5.18 -1.16 -14.58
C ILE A 81 -5.99 -1.42 -15.84
N PHE A 82 -6.12 -0.42 -16.68
CA PHE A 82 -6.79 -0.52 -17.98
C PHE A 82 -5.76 -0.88 -19.03
N GLY A 83 -6.05 -1.87 -19.88
CA GLY A 83 -5.19 -2.31 -20.97
C GLY A 83 -5.88 -2.14 -22.33
N LEU A 84 -5.24 -1.38 -23.22
CA LEU A 84 -5.57 -1.37 -24.64
C LEU A 84 -4.49 -2.14 -25.39
N GLN A 85 -4.84 -3.30 -25.95
CA GLN A 85 -3.92 -4.15 -26.67
C GLN A 85 -4.26 -4.15 -28.16
N LEU A 86 -3.24 -3.95 -28.98
CA LEU A 86 -3.31 -4.10 -30.44
C LEU A 86 -2.25 -5.10 -30.88
N GLY A 87 -2.55 -5.88 -31.90
CA GLY A 87 -1.58 -6.85 -32.42
C GLY A 87 -1.99 -7.47 -33.73
N ALA A 88 -1.03 -8.13 -34.36
CA ALA A 88 -1.19 -8.86 -35.60
C ALA A 88 -0.74 -10.31 -35.45
N THR A 89 -1.51 -11.20 -36.01
CA THR A 89 -1.17 -12.63 -36.14
C THR A 89 -0.91 -12.93 -37.61
N TYR A 90 0.18 -13.63 -37.89
CA TYR A 90 0.49 -14.12 -39.21
C TYR A 90 0.50 -15.65 -39.24
N ARG A 91 -0.26 -16.23 -40.16
CA ARG A 91 -0.26 -17.68 -40.39
C ARG A 91 0.95 -18.09 -41.24
N ILE A 92 1.98 -18.66 -40.60
CA ILE A 92 3.23 -19.08 -41.23
C ILE A 92 2.97 -20.31 -42.07
N THR A 93 2.33 -21.32 -41.47
CA THR A 93 1.89 -22.56 -42.12
C THR A 93 0.42 -22.82 -41.76
N ASP A 94 -0.14 -23.93 -42.25
CA ASP A 94 -1.53 -24.31 -41.90
C ASP A 94 -1.68 -24.73 -40.43
N TYR A 95 -0.59 -25.04 -39.77
CA TYR A 95 -0.56 -25.48 -38.37
C TYR A 95 0.18 -24.53 -37.42
N LEU A 96 0.88 -23.49 -37.94
CA LEU A 96 1.67 -22.57 -37.12
C LEU A 96 1.32 -21.13 -37.43
N SER A 97 0.99 -20.38 -36.36
CA SER A 97 0.79 -18.94 -36.43
C SER A 97 1.67 -18.21 -35.40
N ALA A 98 2.14 -17.03 -35.75
CA ALA A 98 2.87 -16.15 -34.84
C ALA A 98 2.10 -14.86 -34.61
N PHE A 99 2.11 -14.37 -33.39
CA PHE A 99 1.51 -13.13 -32.95
C PHE A 99 2.58 -12.16 -32.47
N ALA A 100 2.43 -10.89 -32.84
CA ALA A 100 3.17 -9.79 -32.27
C ALA A 100 2.19 -8.65 -31.95
N GLY A 101 2.32 -8.08 -30.78
CA GLY A 101 1.43 -7.02 -30.32
C GLY A 101 2.02 -6.15 -29.23
N VAL A 102 1.28 -5.15 -28.86
CA VAL A 102 1.63 -4.22 -27.82
C VAL A 102 0.38 -3.90 -26.99
N ARG A 103 0.54 -3.81 -25.69
CA ARG A 103 -0.51 -3.35 -24.79
C ARG A 103 -0.07 -2.07 -24.07
N MET A 104 -0.86 -1.02 -24.18
CA MET A 104 -0.76 0.17 -23.35
C MET A 104 -1.54 -0.07 -22.06
N ASN A 105 -0.89 0.05 -20.93
CA ASN A 105 -1.49 -0.06 -19.61
C ASN A 105 -1.61 1.34 -19.00
N TYR A 106 -2.79 1.67 -18.47
CA TYR A 106 -3.05 2.87 -17.71
C TYR A 106 -3.50 2.49 -16.31
N VAL A 107 -2.76 2.98 -15.31
CA VAL A 107 -3.05 2.74 -13.89
C VAL A 107 -3.83 3.91 -13.32
N SER A 108 -4.89 3.62 -12.58
CA SER A 108 -5.68 4.57 -11.82
C SER A 108 -5.95 3.98 -10.43
N ASN A 109 -5.16 4.40 -9.48
CA ASN A 109 -5.33 4.06 -8.06
C ASN A 109 -5.90 5.26 -7.30
N GLY A 110 -6.55 5.00 -6.18
CA GLY A 110 -7.00 6.02 -5.24
C GLY A 110 -7.00 5.46 -3.83
N TYR A 111 -6.52 6.24 -2.89
CA TYR A 111 -6.44 5.89 -1.48
C TYR A 111 -6.99 7.05 -0.67
N GLU A 112 -7.99 6.76 0.15
CA GLU A 112 -8.62 7.72 1.06
C GLU A 112 -8.80 7.02 2.39
N GLY A 113 -8.36 7.66 3.46
CA GLY A 113 -8.49 7.08 4.79
C GLY A 113 -8.11 8.02 5.90
N HIS A 114 -8.49 7.65 7.11
CA HIS A 114 -8.10 8.37 8.32
C HIS A 114 -8.02 7.44 9.52
N ILE A 115 -7.24 7.89 10.49
CA ILE A 115 -7.21 7.44 11.88
C ILE A 115 -7.35 8.71 12.70
N ARG A 116 -8.46 8.87 13.42
CA ARG A 116 -8.81 10.08 14.15
C ARG A 116 -9.33 9.75 15.54
N ASN A 117 -9.38 10.77 16.40
CA ASN A 117 -9.99 10.66 17.71
C ASN A 117 -9.50 9.46 18.50
N ILE A 118 -8.18 9.25 18.57
CA ILE A 118 -7.62 8.21 19.43
C ILE A 118 -7.91 8.59 20.88
N GLU A 119 -8.73 7.78 21.55
CA GLU A 119 -9.09 7.96 22.96
C GLU A 119 -8.55 6.83 23.82
N ALA A 120 -8.26 7.12 25.08
CA ALA A 120 -7.93 6.12 26.10
C ALA A 120 -8.45 6.54 27.48
N ASN A 121 -8.67 5.58 28.35
CA ASN A 121 -9.05 5.81 29.74
C ASN A 121 -7.81 6.06 30.62
N ILE A 122 -7.19 7.23 30.46
CA ILE A 122 -5.92 7.56 31.11
C ILE A 122 -6.02 7.39 32.64
N GLY A 123 -5.09 6.60 33.22
CA GLY A 123 -5.08 6.30 34.64
C GLY A 123 -6.30 5.53 35.15
N GLY A 124 -7.06 4.85 34.27
CA GLY A 124 -8.31 4.15 34.60
C GLY A 124 -9.53 5.08 34.71
N GLY A 125 -9.40 6.35 34.33
CA GLY A 125 -10.48 7.33 34.35
C GLY A 125 -11.45 7.20 33.16
N GLU A 126 -12.09 8.32 32.80
CA GLU A 126 -12.94 8.41 31.63
C GLU A 126 -12.13 8.38 30.33
N MET A 127 -12.79 8.04 29.22
CA MET A 127 -12.18 8.10 27.89
C MET A 127 -11.93 9.57 27.51
N VAL A 128 -10.69 9.87 27.14
CA VAL A 128 -10.27 11.21 26.73
C VAL A 128 -9.44 11.11 25.45
N ASN A 129 -9.53 12.13 24.60
CA ASN A 129 -8.69 12.20 23.40
C ASN A 129 -7.22 12.34 23.81
N VAL A 130 -6.41 11.36 23.47
CA VAL A 130 -5.01 11.21 23.90
C VAL A 130 -4.16 12.35 23.35
N ASN A 131 -4.32 12.70 22.07
CA ASN A 131 -3.57 13.80 21.45
C ASN A 131 -3.82 15.13 22.20
N LYS A 132 -5.09 15.47 22.43
CA LYS A 132 -5.47 16.69 23.12
C LYS A 132 -4.93 16.71 24.55
N TYR A 133 -5.13 15.62 25.30
CA TYR A 133 -4.65 15.48 26.67
C TYR A 133 -3.16 15.76 26.79
N PHE A 134 -2.34 15.08 25.98
CA PHE A 134 -0.89 15.25 26.02
C PHE A 134 -0.40 16.55 25.42
N SER A 135 -1.10 17.12 24.44
CA SER A 135 -0.80 18.47 23.93
C SER A 135 -0.99 19.54 25.00
N ASP A 136 -2.09 19.47 25.75
CA ASP A 136 -2.37 20.41 26.82
C ASP A 136 -1.38 20.21 27.99
N TYR A 137 -1.07 18.96 28.34
CA TYR A 137 -0.08 18.64 29.37
C TYR A 137 1.33 19.10 28.99
N ALA A 138 1.73 18.93 27.72
CA ALA A 138 3.02 19.43 27.22
C ALA A 138 3.16 20.94 27.34
N LYS A 139 2.08 21.70 27.02
CA LYS A 139 2.06 23.18 27.18
C LYS A 139 2.22 23.59 28.63
N GLN A 140 1.49 22.95 29.56
CA GLN A 140 1.60 23.24 30.99
C GLN A 140 3.01 22.94 31.52
N ALA A 141 3.57 21.76 31.15
CA ALA A 141 4.92 21.38 31.55
C ALA A 141 5.98 22.36 30.98
N ARG A 142 5.82 22.81 29.73
CA ARG A 142 6.71 23.81 29.13
C ARG A 142 6.65 25.14 29.87
N THR A 143 5.47 25.64 30.17
CA THR A 143 5.30 26.87 30.95
C THR A 143 5.96 26.79 32.34
N ALA A 144 5.83 25.63 33.03
CA ALA A 144 6.49 25.39 34.30
C ALA A 144 8.02 25.34 34.14
N ALA A 145 8.53 24.67 33.09
CA ALA A 145 9.96 24.64 32.81
C ALA A 145 10.54 26.03 32.62
N ASP A 146 9.89 26.86 31.80
CA ASP A 146 10.33 28.24 31.54
C ASP A 146 10.34 29.10 32.81
N ALA A 147 9.36 28.92 33.70
CA ALA A 147 9.33 29.60 35.00
C ALA A 147 10.50 29.18 35.93
N TYR A 148 10.82 27.88 35.99
CA TYR A 148 11.96 27.41 36.77
C TYR A 148 13.30 27.86 36.17
N LEU A 149 13.42 27.94 34.85
CA LEU A 149 14.61 28.47 34.18
C LEU A 149 14.80 29.95 34.56
N ALA A 150 13.73 30.76 34.54
CA ALA A 150 13.76 32.15 34.93
C ALA A 150 14.12 32.34 36.41
N ALA A 151 13.76 31.40 37.27
CA ALA A 151 14.12 31.35 38.68
C ALA A 151 15.53 30.76 38.94
N ASN A 152 16.29 30.40 37.91
CA ASN A 152 17.58 29.73 37.97
C ASN A 152 17.57 28.38 38.70
N ASP A 153 16.39 27.72 38.75
CA ASP A 153 16.22 26.35 39.29
C ASP A 153 16.40 25.31 38.20
N LEU A 154 17.64 24.99 37.87
CA LEU A 154 18.01 24.11 36.79
C LEU A 154 17.55 22.65 36.99
N ALA A 155 17.38 22.22 38.24
CA ALA A 155 16.93 20.88 38.56
C ALA A 155 15.45 20.69 38.18
N ASN A 156 14.59 21.59 38.61
CA ASN A 156 13.18 21.56 38.23
C ASN A 156 12.98 21.89 36.76
N TYR A 157 13.75 22.80 36.18
CA TYR A 157 13.75 23.04 34.73
C TYR A 157 13.96 21.73 33.96
N ALA A 158 15.04 20.99 34.23
CA ALA A 158 15.36 19.74 33.54
C ALA A 158 14.23 18.70 33.65
N LYS A 159 13.61 18.61 34.84
CA LYS A 159 12.48 17.73 35.09
C LYS A 159 11.26 18.08 34.23
N TYR A 160 10.81 19.32 34.25
CA TYR A 160 9.62 19.76 33.52
C TYR A 160 9.86 19.81 32.00
N ASP A 161 11.07 20.09 31.56
CA ASP A 161 11.47 20.02 30.15
C ASP A 161 11.40 18.58 29.62
N ALA A 162 11.84 17.58 30.42
CA ALA A 162 11.70 16.17 30.05
C ALA A 162 10.23 15.75 29.96
N ILE A 163 9.39 16.17 30.91
CA ILE A 163 7.93 15.92 30.86
C ILE A 163 7.32 16.54 29.60
N ALA A 164 7.62 17.80 29.28
CA ALA A 164 7.10 18.48 28.11
C ALA A 164 7.50 17.79 26.80
N LYS A 165 8.75 17.33 26.71
CA LYS A 165 9.26 16.59 25.54
C LYS A 165 8.54 15.26 25.36
N GLU A 166 8.38 14.46 26.42
CA GLU A 166 7.71 13.16 26.30
C GLU A 166 6.22 13.31 26.01
N ALA A 167 5.54 14.28 26.65
CA ALA A 167 4.15 14.60 26.35
C ALA A 167 3.96 15.05 24.89
N THR A 168 4.87 15.87 24.35
CA THR A 168 4.85 16.30 22.94
C THR A 168 5.01 15.10 21.99
N LYS A 169 5.88 14.16 22.32
CA LYS A 169 6.10 12.93 21.53
C LYS A 169 4.84 12.06 21.52
N VAL A 170 4.20 11.83 22.66
CA VAL A 170 2.95 11.07 22.75
C VAL A 170 1.85 11.76 21.97
N ALA A 171 1.69 13.08 22.10
CA ALA A 171 0.73 13.85 21.33
C ALA A 171 0.97 13.70 19.81
N GLY A 172 2.22 13.74 19.35
CA GLY A 172 2.57 13.54 17.95
C GLY A 172 2.24 12.14 17.42
N LEU A 173 2.49 11.10 18.21
CA LEU A 173 2.19 9.73 17.85
C LEU A 173 0.68 9.43 17.75
N THR A 174 -0.13 10.14 18.55
CA THR A 174 -1.58 9.98 18.63
C THR A 174 -2.36 11.06 17.88
N ALA A 175 -1.67 11.90 17.10
CA ALA A 175 -2.30 12.90 16.26
C ALA A 175 -3.11 12.25 15.14
N ASP A 176 -4.21 12.88 14.75
CA ASP A 176 -5.03 12.47 13.64
C ASP A 176 -4.19 12.30 12.36
N LYS A 177 -4.43 11.21 11.66
CA LYS A 177 -3.80 10.91 10.37
C LYS A 177 -4.86 10.86 9.30
N GLU A 178 -4.60 11.53 8.18
CA GLU A 178 -5.50 11.58 7.04
C GLU A 178 -4.72 11.48 5.73
N LEU A 179 -5.28 10.73 4.81
CA LEU A 179 -4.76 10.54 3.47
C LEU A 179 -5.87 10.70 2.45
N ASP A 180 -5.64 11.48 1.40
CA ASP A 180 -6.43 11.52 0.19
C ASP A 180 -5.48 11.70 -1.00
N CYS A 181 -5.24 10.60 -1.73
CA CYS A 181 -4.27 10.53 -2.81
C CYS A 181 -4.80 9.69 -3.98
N ASP A 182 -4.78 10.26 -5.16
CA ASP A 182 -4.86 9.50 -6.41
C ASP A 182 -3.47 9.22 -6.95
N GLN A 183 -3.33 8.08 -7.63
CA GLN A 183 -2.10 7.74 -8.35
C GLN A 183 -2.44 7.39 -9.79
N THR A 184 -1.71 7.96 -10.73
CA THR A 184 -1.87 7.65 -12.15
C THR A 184 -0.54 7.37 -12.80
N GLY A 185 -0.53 6.46 -13.75
CA GLY A 185 0.67 6.11 -14.51
C GLY A 185 0.31 5.34 -15.78
N TRP A 186 1.27 5.21 -16.67
CA TRP A 186 1.10 4.41 -17.88
C TRP A 186 2.39 3.71 -18.26
N GLY A 187 2.26 2.62 -19.00
CA GLY A 187 3.38 1.85 -19.48
C GLY A 187 2.98 0.98 -20.66
N VAL A 188 3.97 0.48 -21.38
CA VAL A 188 3.78 -0.32 -22.60
C VAL A 188 4.38 -1.71 -22.40
N THR A 189 3.59 -2.75 -22.75
CA THR A 189 3.98 -4.15 -22.72
C THR A 189 4.08 -4.68 -24.14
N PRO A 190 5.25 -4.97 -24.69
CA PRO A 190 5.38 -5.80 -25.89
C PRO A 190 4.87 -7.22 -25.60
N ILE A 191 4.30 -7.87 -26.62
CA ILE A 191 3.73 -9.22 -26.49
C ILE A 191 4.09 -10.02 -27.72
N LEU A 192 4.60 -11.22 -27.52
CA LEU A 192 4.86 -12.22 -28.56
C LEU A 192 4.08 -13.49 -28.27
N GLY A 193 3.64 -14.17 -29.30
CA GLY A 193 2.92 -15.43 -29.16
C GLY A 193 3.13 -16.36 -30.35
N LEU A 194 3.00 -17.65 -30.07
CA LEU A 194 2.97 -18.71 -31.07
C LEU A 194 1.75 -19.60 -30.80
N ASP A 195 1.07 -19.99 -31.86
CA ASP A 195 -0.02 -20.96 -31.79
C ASP A 195 0.24 -22.08 -32.77
N PHE A 196 0.28 -23.28 -32.24
CA PHE A 196 0.46 -24.52 -33.02
C PHE A 196 -0.81 -25.35 -32.94
N LYS A 197 -1.43 -25.59 -34.10
CA LYS A 197 -2.67 -26.36 -34.21
C LYS A 197 -2.48 -27.49 -35.22
N MET A 198 -2.54 -28.71 -34.75
CA MET A 198 -2.42 -29.91 -35.62
C MET A 198 -3.39 -31.00 -35.13
N ASN A 199 -4.25 -31.46 -36.03
CA ASN A 199 -5.27 -32.47 -35.74
C ASN A 199 -6.15 -32.01 -34.55
N LYS A 200 -6.09 -32.81 -33.47
CA LYS A 200 -6.85 -32.58 -32.24
C LYS A 200 -6.12 -31.73 -31.20
N TRP A 201 -4.86 -31.35 -31.44
CA TRP A 201 -4.04 -30.57 -30.56
C TRP A 201 -4.05 -29.09 -30.92
N ASN A 202 -4.12 -28.24 -29.90
CA ASN A 202 -3.78 -26.84 -30.01
C ASN A 202 -2.86 -26.45 -28.84
N ILE A 203 -1.70 -25.89 -29.14
CA ILE A 203 -0.68 -25.47 -28.17
C ILE A 203 -0.40 -23.99 -28.41
N GLY A 204 -0.66 -23.18 -27.42
CA GLY A 204 -0.38 -21.73 -27.43
C GLY A 204 0.72 -21.38 -26.43
N VAL A 205 1.65 -20.53 -26.85
CA VAL A 205 2.68 -19.93 -26.00
C VAL A 205 2.61 -18.43 -26.18
N LYS A 206 2.56 -17.68 -25.07
CA LYS A 206 2.55 -16.22 -25.09
C LYS A 206 3.55 -15.70 -24.07
N TYR A 207 4.36 -14.72 -24.47
CA TYR A 207 5.27 -14.00 -23.61
C TYR A 207 4.92 -12.52 -23.62
N GLU A 208 4.59 -11.99 -22.44
CA GLU A 208 4.39 -10.57 -22.19
C GLU A 208 5.64 -10.02 -21.51
N PHE A 209 6.28 -9.04 -22.11
CA PHE A 209 7.47 -8.44 -21.53
C PHE A 209 7.16 -7.61 -20.29
N ASN A 210 8.17 -7.41 -19.46
CA ASN A 210 8.05 -6.51 -18.30
C ASN A 210 7.60 -5.11 -18.75
N THR A 211 6.59 -4.57 -18.08
CA THR A 211 6.15 -3.19 -18.28
C THR A 211 6.83 -2.31 -17.23
N LYS A 212 7.73 -1.47 -17.65
CA LYS A 212 8.26 -0.41 -16.80
C LYS A 212 7.20 0.67 -16.65
N LEU A 213 6.76 0.88 -15.42
CA LEU A 213 5.69 1.79 -15.10
C LEU A 213 6.00 2.51 -13.79
N ASN A 214 5.79 3.81 -13.76
CA ASN A 214 5.78 4.61 -12.54
C ASN A 214 4.38 5.19 -12.37
N VAL A 215 3.96 5.34 -11.14
CA VAL A 215 2.74 6.07 -10.78
C VAL A 215 3.11 7.35 -10.06
N GLU A 216 2.47 8.44 -10.45
CA GLU A 216 2.63 9.75 -9.85
C GLU A 216 1.54 9.99 -8.82
N ASN A 217 1.92 10.43 -7.62
CA ASN A 217 1.01 10.81 -6.56
C ASN A 217 0.37 12.16 -6.87
N LYS A 218 -0.95 12.22 -6.86
CA LYS A 218 -1.77 13.42 -6.88
C LYS A 218 -2.48 13.52 -5.54
N THR A 219 -1.77 14.05 -4.58
CA THR A 219 -2.17 14.06 -3.18
C THR A 219 -2.86 15.36 -2.84
N ARG A 220 -4.07 15.25 -2.29
CA ARG A 220 -4.84 16.37 -1.75
C ARG A 220 -4.58 16.58 -0.28
N ILE A 221 -4.54 15.47 0.49
CA ILE A 221 -4.27 15.45 1.91
C ILE A 221 -3.29 14.32 2.20
N ASP A 222 -2.20 14.63 2.87
CA ASP A 222 -1.26 13.63 3.41
C ASP A 222 -0.54 14.19 4.63
N ASN A 223 -1.05 13.90 5.81
CA ASN A 223 -0.32 14.12 7.05
C ASN A 223 0.28 12.82 7.60
N THR A 224 0.25 11.72 6.80
CA THR A 224 0.96 10.48 7.09
C THR A 224 2.43 10.53 6.67
N GLY A 225 2.76 11.38 5.68
CA GLY A 225 4.09 11.48 5.08
C GLY A 225 4.42 10.34 4.08
N LEU A 226 3.45 9.49 3.72
CA LEU A 226 3.66 8.31 2.86
C LEU A 226 3.48 8.61 1.37
N PHE A 227 2.64 9.60 1.02
CA PHE A 227 2.21 9.88 -0.35
C PHE A 227 2.47 11.33 -0.75
N ALA A 228 3.71 11.79 -0.62
CA ALA A 228 4.06 13.17 -0.98
C ALA A 228 3.64 13.49 -2.42
N ASN A 229 3.00 14.65 -2.60
CA ASN A 229 2.45 15.07 -3.89
C ASN A 229 3.53 15.21 -4.97
N GLY A 230 3.24 14.76 -6.20
CA GLY A 230 4.15 14.82 -7.35
C GLY A 230 5.26 13.77 -7.33
N VAL A 231 5.36 12.93 -6.29
CA VAL A 231 6.37 11.88 -6.23
C VAL A 231 5.98 10.73 -7.16
N ASN A 232 6.94 10.30 -7.97
CA ASN A 232 6.82 9.13 -8.84
C ASN A 232 7.38 7.89 -8.15
N THR A 233 6.56 6.84 -8.06
CA THR A 233 6.96 5.56 -7.46
C THR A 233 6.91 4.43 -8.48
N PRO A 234 7.88 3.50 -8.47
CA PRO A 234 7.87 2.33 -9.33
C PRO A 234 6.63 1.45 -9.05
N HIS A 235 5.99 1.01 -10.12
CA HIS A 235 4.84 0.10 -10.06
C HIS A 235 4.83 -0.81 -11.29
N ASP A 236 5.97 -1.49 -11.52
CA ASP A 236 6.19 -2.30 -12.72
C ASP A 236 5.21 -3.49 -12.76
N ILE A 237 4.80 -3.87 -13.99
CA ILE A 237 4.05 -5.12 -14.21
C ILE A 237 5.07 -6.17 -14.64
N PRO A 238 5.21 -7.30 -13.92
CA PRO A 238 6.18 -8.32 -14.24
C PRO A 238 5.95 -8.95 -15.61
N ALA A 239 7.01 -9.48 -16.22
CA ALA A 239 6.89 -10.28 -17.40
C ALA A 239 6.11 -11.57 -17.09
N LEU A 240 5.38 -12.07 -18.08
CA LEU A 240 4.50 -13.24 -17.95
C LEU A 240 4.69 -14.20 -19.12
N LEU A 241 5.05 -15.43 -18.81
CA LEU A 241 4.97 -16.56 -19.74
C LEU A 241 3.65 -17.30 -19.51
N THR A 242 2.88 -17.47 -20.57
CA THR A 242 1.67 -18.30 -20.58
C THR A 242 1.84 -19.43 -21.57
N VAL A 243 1.59 -20.66 -21.13
CA VAL A 243 1.54 -21.84 -22.00
C VAL A 243 0.19 -22.50 -21.82
N GLY A 244 -0.50 -22.75 -22.94
CA GLY A 244 -1.79 -23.43 -22.95
C GLY A 244 -1.75 -24.61 -23.89
N VAL A 245 -2.29 -25.75 -23.46
CA VAL A 245 -2.46 -26.93 -24.28
C VAL A 245 -3.92 -27.36 -24.24
N SER A 246 -4.53 -27.57 -25.38
CA SER A 246 -5.84 -28.18 -25.47
C SER A 246 -5.86 -29.36 -26.42
N TYR A 247 -6.69 -30.35 -26.08
CA TYR A 247 -6.88 -31.57 -26.85
C TYR A 247 -8.36 -31.91 -27.02
N GLU A 248 -8.78 -32.13 -28.25
CA GLU A 248 -10.13 -32.54 -28.55
C GLU A 248 -10.26 -34.08 -28.40
N ILE A 249 -10.82 -34.49 -27.26
CA ILE A 249 -11.04 -35.93 -26.94
C ILE A 249 -12.11 -36.49 -27.84
N LEU A 250 -13.22 -35.79 -27.93
CA LEU A 250 -14.39 -36.08 -28.76
C LEU A 250 -14.83 -34.79 -29.47
N PRO A 251 -15.62 -34.86 -30.55
CA PRO A 251 -16.15 -33.66 -31.21
C PRO A 251 -16.93 -32.73 -30.28
N VAL A 252 -17.46 -33.27 -29.18
CA VAL A 252 -18.23 -32.53 -28.15
C VAL A 252 -17.47 -32.31 -26.84
N LEU A 253 -16.22 -32.83 -26.73
CA LEU A 253 -15.44 -32.75 -25.48
C LEU A 253 -14.00 -32.34 -25.75
N ARG A 254 -13.58 -31.21 -25.16
CA ARG A 254 -12.20 -30.70 -25.18
C ARG A 254 -11.65 -30.57 -23.76
N ALA A 255 -10.44 -31.05 -23.54
CA ALA A 255 -9.69 -30.80 -22.31
C ALA A 255 -8.64 -29.71 -22.59
N SER A 256 -8.41 -28.85 -21.59
CA SER A 256 -7.40 -27.79 -21.67
C SER A 256 -6.66 -27.66 -20.35
N VAL A 257 -5.35 -27.39 -20.43
CA VAL A 257 -4.46 -27.10 -19.30
C VAL A 257 -3.71 -25.81 -19.63
N GLY A 258 -3.60 -24.93 -18.65
CA GLY A 258 -2.84 -23.68 -18.77
C GLY A 258 -1.80 -23.58 -17.65
N TYR A 259 -0.65 -23.01 -17.98
CA TYR A 259 0.43 -22.68 -17.06
C TYR A 259 0.79 -21.20 -17.21
N HIS A 260 0.94 -20.52 -16.09
CA HIS A 260 1.37 -19.12 -16.01
C HIS A 260 2.60 -19.01 -15.12
N HIS A 261 3.63 -18.32 -15.61
CA HIS A 261 4.82 -18.01 -14.84
C HIS A 261 5.09 -16.51 -14.86
N PHE A 262 5.07 -15.88 -13.69
CA PHE A 262 5.40 -14.49 -13.51
C PHE A 262 6.88 -14.34 -13.16
N PHE A 263 7.59 -13.47 -13.89
CA PHE A 263 8.99 -13.11 -13.61
C PHE A 263 9.04 -11.89 -12.69
N ASP A 264 8.48 -12.03 -11.50
CA ASP A 264 8.25 -10.95 -10.54
C ASP A 264 9.53 -10.39 -9.93
N THR A 265 10.60 -11.19 -9.82
CA THR A 265 11.91 -10.75 -9.30
C THR A 265 12.55 -9.60 -10.07
N ASN A 266 12.11 -9.35 -11.30
CA ASN A 266 12.59 -8.27 -12.17
C ASN A 266 11.67 -7.04 -12.20
N ALA A 267 10.51 -7.09 -11.50
CA ALA A 267 9.59 -5.98 -11.40
C ALA A 267 9.97 -5.09 -10.21
N ARG A 268 9.99 -3.76 -10.44
CA ARG A 268 10.25 -2.79 -9.37
C ARG A 268 8.93 -2.37 -8.74
N MET A 269 8.91 -2.35 -7.41
CA MET A 269 7.81 -1.77 -6.62
C MET A 269 8.38 -0.73 -5.65
N ALA A 270 7.54 0.20 -5.21
CA ALA A 270 7.93 1.14 -4.16
C ALA A 270 8.24 0.39 -2.87
N ASP A 271 9.38 0.73 -2.24
CA ASP A 271 9.69 0.22 -0.91
C ASP A 271 8.71 0.82 0.12
N ALA A 272 8.23 -0.01 1.04
CA ALA A 272 7.48 0.48 2.19
C ALA A 272 8.42 1.28 3.10
N LYS A 273 8.01 2.50 3.46
CA LYS A 273 8.75 3.36 4.40
C LYS A 273 8.01 3.43 5.72
N ASP A 274 8.77 3.42 6.81
CA ASP A 274 8.25 3.73 8.13
C ASP A 274 7.78 5.19 8.16
N PRO A 275 6.51 5.46 8.49
CA PRO A 275 5.96 6.81 8.48
C PRO A 275 6.56 7.73 9.55
N VAL A 276 7.17 7.17 10.59
CA VAL A 276 7.75 7.93 11.71
C VAL A 276 9.24 8.22 11.46
N THR A 277 9.99 7.23 11.01
CA THR A 277 11.44 7.33 10.84
C THR A 277 11.88 7.62 9.40
N GLY A 278 11.00 7.45 8.41
CA GLY A 278 11.32 7.55 6.98
C GLY A 278 12.23 6.42 6.48
N GLN A 279 12.60 5.48 7.35
CA GLN A 279 13.45 4.36 6.99
C GLN A 279 12.67 3.33 6.17
N THR A 280 13.36 2.68 5.24
CA THR A 280 12.77 1.60 4.45
C THR A 280 12.49 0.41 5.35
N MET A 281 11.21 0.04 5.53
CA MET A 281 10.73 -1.09 6.34
C MET A 281 10.92 -2.44 5.65
N GLY A 282 12.03 -2.63 4.99
CA GLY A 282 12.36 -3.82 4.22
C GLY A 282 12.03 -3.65 2.74
N LYS A 283 12.92 -4.15 1.91
CA LYS A 283 12.65 -4.33 0.49
C LYS A 283 11.56 -5.38 0.36
N GLN A 284 10.52 -5.12 -0.41
CA GLN A 284 9.59 -6.17 -0.78
C GLN A 284 10.36 -7.20 -1.62
N HIS A 285 10.82 -8.24 -0.97
CA HIS A 285 11.39 -9.39 -1.66
C HIS A 285 10.22 -10.28 -2.10
N PHE A 286 9.97 -10.32 -3.39
CA PHE A 286 9.15 -11.39 -3.93
C PHE A 286 9.76 -12.73 -3.50
N ILE A 287 8.94 -13.60 -2.91
CA ILE A 287 9.37 -14.93 -2.50
C ILE A 287 9.87 -15.62 -3.76
N LYS A 288 11.15 -15.99 -3.80
CA LYS A 288 11.66 -16.87 -4.85
C LYS A 288 10.85 -18.16 -4.76
N GLN A 289 9.94 -18.36 -5.70
CA GLN A 289 9.33 -19.66 -5.87
C GLN A 289 10.43 -20.60 -6.33
N GLY A 290 10.84 -21.49 -5.43
CA GLY A 290 11.76 -22.57 -5.73
C GLY A 290 11.09 -23.65 -6.55
#